data_aeaba52dd15d3772231f9e522ed0ca3c
#
_entry.id   aeaba52dd15d3772231f9e522ed0ca3c
#
_cell.length_a   1.000
_cell.length_b   1.000
_cell.length_c   1.000
_cell.angle_alpha   90.00
_cell.angle_beta   90.00
_cell.angle_gamma   90.00
#
_symmetry.space_group_name_H-M   'P 1'
#
loop_
_entity.id
_entity.type
_entity.pdbx_description
1 polymer ?
#
loop_
_entity_poly.entity_id
_entity_poly.type
_entity_poly.pdbx_seq_one_letter_code
_entity_poly.pdbx_strand_id
1 'polypeptide(L)'
;MGKSLFDSPSHPARRDAASRDEGDAYRAISGAAIAAAAVATVSPVAFLGWWLAAVPLVGAVLAGIALRDIAARHPLLTGRPLAMAALLVSLITLAASLASHAHEYATELPEGFARLSYADLQPAEGEAATHVPDSARDMDGRSVLLKGYIYPGKQQHGLAQFLLVRDQGDCCFGGNPKITDRVLVQLSDKCI
;
A
#
# COMPACT_ATOMS: atom_id res chain seq x y z
N MET A 1 2.65 6.11 -90.54
CA MET A 1 2.06 4.98 -89.80
C MET A 1 3.08 4.52 -88.78
N GLY A 2 3.02 5.01 -87.53
CA GLY A 2 3.90 4.64 -86.47
C GLY A 2 3.05 4.44 -85.23
N LYS A 3 2.72 3.19 -84.90
CA LYS A 3 2.08 2.84 -83.61
C LYS A 3 3.13 2.93 -82.49
N SER A 4 2.90 3.80 -81.50
CA SER A 4 3.71 3.91 -80.33
C SER A 4 3.52 2.69 -79.45
N LEU A 5 4.64 2.02 -79.12
CA LEU A 5 4.79 0.74 -78.40
C LEU A 5 4.88 0.94 -76.89
N PHE A 6 4.37 2.08 -76.33
CA PHE A 6 4.45 2.38 -74.89
C PHE A 6 3.08 2.64 -74.26
N ASP A 7 2.07 1.84 -74.60
CA ASP A 7 0.85 1.86 -73.81
C ASP A 7 0.92 0.72 -72.77
N SER A 8 1.53 1.03 -71.64
CA SER A 8 1.56 0.11 -70.48
C SER A 8 0.16 0.14 -69.85
N PRO A 9 -0.52 -1.03 -69.76
CA PRO A 9 -1.80 -1.11 -69.09
C PRO A 9 -1.60 -0.74 -67.59
N SER A 10 -2.19 0.36 -67.18
CA SER A 10 -2.30 0.75 -65.79
C SER A 10 -3.06 -0.35 -65.03
N HIS A 11 -2.36 -1.16 -64.29
CA HIS A 11 -2.92 -2.21 -63.44
C HIS A 11 -3.71 -1.57 -62.29
N PRO A 12 -5.04 -1.61 -62.25
CA PRO A 12 -5.83 -1.10 -61.14
C PRO A 12 -5.61 -1.88 -59.84
N ALA A 13 -5.23 -3.17 -59.96
CA ALA A 13 -4.99 -4.05 -58.79
C ALA A 13 -3.84 -3.63 -57.84
N ARG A 14 -2.90 -2.80 -58.33
CA ARG A 14 -1.77 -2.33 -57.50
C ARG A 14 -2.14 -1.16 -56.59
N ARG A 15 -3.18 -0.36 -56.98
CA ARG A 15 -3.67 0.72 -56.13
C ARG A 15 -4.54 0.22 -54.99
N ASP A 16 -5.30 -0.86 -55.23
CA ASP A 16 -6.15 -1.46 -54.18
C ASP A 16 -5.37 -2.24 -53.15
N ALA A 17 -4.19 -2.77 -53.52
CA ALA A 17 -3.27 -3.40 -52.57
C ALA A 17 -2.57 -2.37 -51.67
N ALA A 18 -2.11 -1.24 -52.22
CA ALA A 18 -1.47 -0.17 -51.47
C ALA A 18 -2.43 0.50 -50.46
N SER A 19 -3.71 0.67 -50.85
CA SER A 19 -4.73 1.26 -49.96
C SER A 19 -5.18 0.32 -48.83
N ARG A 20 -4.96 -1.00 -48.96
CA ARG A 20 -5.24 -1.96 -47.87
C ARG A 20 -4.10 -2.03 -46.85
N ASP A 21 -2.87 -1.71 -47.24
CA ASP A 21 -1.70 -1.72 -46.34
C ASP A 21 -1.61 -0.45 -45.47
N GLU A 22 -2.28 0.65 -45.90
CA GLU A 22 -2.38 1.86 -45.07
C GLU A 22 -3.41 1.76 -43.95
N GLY A 23 -4.26 0.72 -43.92
CA GLY A 23 -5.28 0.50 -42.90
C GLY A 23 -4.76 -0.15 -41.61
N ASP A 24 -3.55 -0.74 -41.63
CA ASP A 24 -2.93 -1.39 -40.50
C ASP A 24 -1.87 -0.48 -39.84
N ALA A 25 -2.24 0.81 -39.68
CA ALA A 25 -1.40 1.77 -38.99
C ALA A 25 -1.07 1.21 -37.59
N TYR A 26 0.22 0.93 -37.35
CA TYR A 26 0.74 0.50 -36.04
C TYR A 26 0.20 1.40 -34.94
N ARG A 27 -0.65 0.84 -34.08
CA ARG A 27 -1.19 1.53 -32.90
C ARG A 27 -0.26 1.30 -31.73
N ALA A 28 0.34 2.36 -31.22
CA ALA A 28 1.20 2.27 -30.05
C ALA A 28 0.39 1.94 -28.79
N ILE A 29 0.90 1.04 -27.97
CA ILE A 29 0.33 0.78 -26.64
C ILE A 29 0.66 1.99 -25.75
N SER A 30 -0.32 2.47 -24.99
CA SER A 30 -0.10 3.56 -24.03
C SER A 30 0.95 3.16 -22.98
N GLY A 31 2.02 3.95 -22.86
CA GLY A 31 3.05 3.74 -21.83
C GLY A 31 2.48 3.79 -20.41
N ALA A 32 1.48 4.65 -20.18
CA ALA A 32 0.77 4.71 -18.91
C ALA A 32 -0.01 3.42 -18.61
N ALA A 33 -0.57 2.75 -19.64
CA ALA A 33 -1.25 1.46 -19.46
C ALA A 33 -0.25 0.34 -19.07
N ILE A 34 0.95 0.36 -19.63
CA ILE A 34 2.01 -0.59 -19.27
C ILE A 34 2.48 -0.33 -17.84
N ALA A 35 2.73 0.93 -17.49
CA ALA A 35 3.13 1.29 -16.12
C ALA A 35 2.05 0.91 -15.10
N ALA A 36 0.77 1.17 -15.40
CA ALA A 36 -0.35 0.77 -14.54
C ALA A 36 -0.41 -0.76 -14.36
N ALA A 37 -0.21 -1.53 -15.43
CA ALA A 37 -0.18 -2.98 -15.36
C ALA A 37 0.99 -3.50 -14.52
N ALA A 38 2.18 -2.91 -14.65
CA ALA A 38 3.35 -3.26 -13.83
C ALA A 38 3.09 -2.97 -12.33
N VAL A 39 2.51 -1.81 -11.99
CA VAL A 39 2.14 -1.49 -10.60
C VAL A 39 1.04 -2.42 -10.10
N ALA A 40 0.05 -2.77 -10.91
CA ALA A 40 -1.02 -3.69 -10.55
C ALA A 40 -0.50 -5.10 -10.18
N THR A 41 0.56 -5.60 -10.85
CA THR A 41 1.17 -6.89 -10.50
C THR A 41 1.88 -6.88 -9.14
N VAL A 42 2.39 -5.73 -8.70
CA VAL A 42 3.05 -5.56 -7.40
C VAL A 42 2.05 -5.19 -6.29
N SER A 43 0.82 -4.80 -6.65
CA SER A 43 -0.21 -4.35 -5.70
C SER A 43 -0.48 -5.30 -4.52
N PRO A 44 -0.36 -6.66 -4.62
CA PRO A 44 -0.57 -7.54 -3.47
C PRO A 44 0.34 -7.28 -2.27
N VAL A 45 1.44 -6.54 -2.46
CA VAL A 45 2.30 -6.09 -1.36
C VAL A 45 1.54 -5.26 -0.31
N ALA A 46 0.40 -4.68 -0.68
CA ALA A 46 -0.47 -3.93 0.21
C ALA A 46 -1.00 -4.74 1.42
N PHE A 47 -0.98 -6.08 1.35
CA PHE A 47 -1.35 -6.93 2.49
C PHE A 47 -0.28 -7.00 3.59
N LEU A 48 0.97 -6.60 3.31
CA LEU A 48 2.05 -6.63 4.29
C LEU A 48 2.03 -5.44 5.27
N GLY A 49 1.29 -4.38 4.95
CA GLY A 49 1.17 -3.24 5.84
C GLY A 49 0.26 -2.15 5.29
N TRP A 50 -0.47 -1.49 6.17
CA TRP A 50 -1.48 -0.49 5.80
C TRP A 50 -0.92 0.67 4.96
N TRP A 51 0.32 1.09 5.18
CA TRP A 51 0.99 2.15 4.42
C TRP A 51 1.31 1.73 2.98
N LEU A 52 1.42 0.41 2.70
CA LEU A 52 1.62 -0.14 1.36
C LEU A 52 0.34 -0.10 0.51
N ALA A 53 -0.81 0.24 1.09
CA ALA A 53 -2.04 0.53 0.35
C ALA A 53 -1.88 1.71 -0.65
N ALA A 54 -0.84 2.51 -0.50
CA ALA A 54 -0.45 3.52 -1.49
C ALA A 54 -0.09 2.90 -2.85
N VAL A 55 0.43 1.67 -2.91
CA VAL A 55 0.84 1.01 -4.17
C VAL A 55 -0.36 0.76 -5.09
N PRO A 56 -1.42 0.03 -4.69
CA PRO A 56 -2.59 -0.13 -5.55
C PRO A 56 -3.31 1.19 -5.84
N LEU A 57 -3.25 2.17 -4.93
CA LEU A 57 -3.81 3.50 -5.19
C LEU A 57 -3.09 4.18 -6.37
N VAL A 58 -1.76 4.16 -6.40
CA VAL A 58 -0.95 4.67 -7.52
C VAL A 58 -1.28 3.91 -8.81
N GLY A 59 -1.42 2.57 -8.74
CA GLY A 59 -1.82 1.74 -9.88
C GLY A 59 -3.17 2.16 -10.46
N ALA A 60 -4.17 2.40 -9.61
CA ALA A 60 -5.49 2.86 -10.03
C ALA A 60 -5.45 4.26 -10.68
N VAL A 61 -4.67 5.19 -10.13
CA VAL A 61 -4.49 6.53 -10.69
C VAL A 61 -3.84 6.45 -12.07
N LEU A 62 -2.75 5.68 -12.22
CA LEU A 62 -2.07 5.50 -13.50
C LEU A 62 -2.99 4.86 -14.54
N ALA A 63 -3.80 3.88 -14.16
CA ALA A 63 -4.78 3.26 -15.04
C ALA A 63 -5.86 4.26 -15.47
N GLY A 64 -6.32 5.12 -14.57
CA GLY A 64 -7.26 6.21 -14.89
C GLY A 64 -6.68 7.22 -15.88
N ILE A 65 -5.41 7.62 -15.70
CA ILE A 65 -4.69 8.49 -16.63
C ILE A 65 -4.57 7.79 -17.99
N ALA A 66 -4.18 6.51 -18.03
CA ALA A 66 -4.07 5.73 -19.26
C ALA A 66 -5.39 5.67 -20.03
N LEU A 67 -6.51 5.45 -19.35
CA LEU A 67 -7.83 5.41 -19.96
C LEU A 67 -8.23 6.77 -20.55
N ARG A 68 -7.91 7.86 -19.86
CA ARG A 68 -8.14 9.23 -20.37
C ARG A 68 -7.29 9.53 -21.60
N ASP A 69 -6.00 9.18 -21.57
CA ASP A 69 -5.09 9.39 -22.70
C ASP A 69 -5.51 8.58 -23.93
N ILE A 70 -5.92 7.31 -23.73
CA ILE A 70 -6.43 6.47 -24.82
C ILE A 70 -7.71 7.04 -25.40
N ALA A 71 -8.61 7.56 -24.56
CA ALA A 71 -9.86 8.18 -25.02
C ALA A 71 -9.62 9.49 -25.79
N ALA A 72 -8.67 10.32 -25.33
CA ALA A 72 -8.36 11.61 -25.92
C ALA A 72 -7.59 11.49 -27.26
N ARG A 73 -6.77 10.45 -27.41
CA ARG A 73 -5.88 10.26 -28.59
C ARG A 73 -6.31 9.10 -29.48
N HIS A 74 -7.57 8.67 -29.39
CA HIS A 74 -8.11 7.68 -30.30
C HIS A 74 -8.14 8.25 -31.74
N PRO A 75 -7.63 7.57 -32.79
CA PRO A 75 -7.29 6.14 -32.89
C PRO A 75 -5.80 5.79 -32.71
N LEU A 76 -4.94 6.73 -32.30
CA LEU A 76 -3.48 6.57 -32.28
C LEU A 76 -2.97 5.62 -31.18
N LEU A 77 -3.70 5.54 -30.05
CA LEU A 77 -3.31 4.72 -28.89
C LEU A 77 -4.26 3.53 -28.72
N THR A 78 -3.65 2.41 -28.32
CA THR A 78 -4.36 1.18 -27.94
C THR A 78 -3.98 0.76 -26.51
N GLY A 79 -4.65 -0.28 -25.98
CA GLY A 79 -4.35 -0.80 -24.64
C GLY A 79 -5.46 -0.56 -23.62
N ARG A 80 -6.66 -0.15 -24.07
CA ARG A 80 -7.83 0.04 -23.19
C ARG A 80 -8.14 -1.19 -22.34
N PRO A 81 -8.15 -2.45 -22.84
CA PRO A 81 -8.40 -3.61 -22.02
C PRO A 81 -7.33 -3.82 -20.94
N LEU A 82 -6.05 -3.54 -21.27
CA LEU A 82 -4.95 -3.62 -20.31
C LEU A 82 -5.12 -2.59 -19.18
N ALA A 83 -5.43 -1.33 -19.51
CA ALA A 83 -5.66 -0.27 -18.53
C ALA A 83 -6.89 -0.57 -17.65
N MET A 84 -7.97 -1.12 -18.23
CA MET A 84 -9.15 -1.54 -17.46
C MET A 84 -8.84 -2.70 -16.52
N ALA A 85 -8.09 -3.71 -16.98
CA ALA A 85 -7.66 -4.82 -16.15
C ALA A 85 -6.76 -4.34 -14.99
N ALA A 86 -5.79 -3.46 -15.28
CA ALA A 86 -4.93 -2.86 -14.25
C ALA A 86 -5.75 -2.06 -13.22
N LEU A 87 -6.72 -1.29 -13.66
CA LEU A 87 -7.63 -0.55 -12.78
C LEU A 87 -8.42 -1.48 -11.86
N LEU A 88 -9.04 -2.51 -12.43
CA LEU A 88 -9.84 -3.47 -11.66
C LEU A 88 -8.98 -4.21 -10.63
N VAL A 89 -7.82 -4.73 -11.02
CA VAL A 89 -6.89 -5.42 -10.12
C VAL A 89 -6.45 -4.49 -8.99
N SER A 90 -6.05 -3.25 -9.31
CA SER A 90 -5.64 -2.28 -8.30
C SER A 90 -6.77 -1.94 -7.32
N LEU A 91 -7.99 -1.72 -7.80
CA LEU A 91 -9.14 -1.41 -6.93
C LEU A 91 -9.55 -2.59 -6.06
N ILE A 92 -9.58 -3.81 -6.61
CA ILE A 92 -9.90 -5.02 -5.85
C ILE A 92 -8.85 -5.25 -4.78
N THR A 93 -7.56 -5.14 -5.12
CA THR A 93 -6.45 -5.32 -4.16
C THR A 93 -6.49 -4.26 -3.07
N LEU A 94 -6.76 -3.00 -3.43
CA LEU A 94 -6.92 -1.91 -2.47
C LEU A 94 -8.06 -2.19 -1.49
N ALA A 95 -9.25 -2.52 -2.00
CA ALA A 95 -10.41 -2.81 -1.17
C ALA A 95 -10.17 -4.03 -0.26
N ALA A 96 -9.61 -5.10 -0.79
CA ALA A 96 -9.32 -6.32 -0.04
C ALA A 96 -8.25 -6.09 1.04
N SER A 97 -7.18 -5.35 0.75
CA SER A 97 -6.13 -5.04 1.73
C SER A 97 -6.66 -4.14 2.86
N LEU A 98 -7.45 -3.11 2.53
CA LEU A 98 -8.07 -2.26 3.55
C LEU A 98 -9.07 -3.04 4.42
N ALA A 99 -9.87 -3.92 3.83
CA ALA A 99 -10.80 -4.77 4.57
C ALA A 99 -10.05 -5.75 5.50
N SER A 100 -8.94 -6.34 5.04
CA SER A 100 -8.08 -7.21 5.84
C SER A 100 -7.50 -6.47 7.05
N HIS A 101 -6.89 -5.29 6.84
CA HIS A 101 -6.33 -4.50 7.93
C HIS A 101 -7.41 -3.99 8.91
N ALA A 102 -8.59 -3.62 8.40
CA ALA A 102 -9.71 -3.22 9.25
C ALA A 102 -10.23 -4.40 10.09
N HIS A 103 -10.29 -5.59 9.49
CA HIS A 103 -10.68 -6.81 10.20
C HIS A 103 -9.68 -7.18 11.29
N GLU A 104 -8.39 -7.19 10.97
CA GLU A 104 -7.32 -7.42 11.94
C GLU A 104 -7.42 -6.42 13.10
N TYR A 105 -7.56 -5.13 12.80
CA TYR A 105 -7.71 -4.10 13.82
C TYR A 105 -8.94 -4.30 14.71
N ALA A 106 -10.06 -4.72 14.13
CA ALA A 106 -11.30 -4.94 14.86
C ALA A 106 -11.28 -6.20 15.74
N THR A 107 -10.60 -7.27 15.25
CA THR A 107 -10.56 -8.57 15.95
C THR A 107 -9.41 -8.69 16.93
N GLU A 108 -8.43 -7.77 16.89
CA GLU A 108 -7.27 -7.78 17.75
C GLU A 108 -7.58 -7.54 19.23
N LEU A 109 -8.66 -6.79 19.51
CA LEU A 109 -9.04 -6.44 20.85
C LEU A 109 -9.89 -7.55 21.46
N PRO A 110 -9.42 -8.28 22.49
CA PRO A 110 -10.22 -9.26 23.18
C PRO A 110 -11.44 -8.62 23.88
N GLU A 111 -12.50 -9.39 24.08
CA GLU A 111 -13.67 -8.92 24.80
C GLU A 111 -13.31 -8.49 26.23
N GLY A 112 -13.80 -7.31 26.62
CA GLY A 112 -13.53 -6.75 27.94
C GLY A 112 -12.20 -5.98 28.08
N PHE A 113 -11.38 -5.94 27.04
CA PHE A 113 -10.15 -5.12 27.04
C PHE A 113 -10.42 -3.73 26.45
N ALA A 114 -9.76 -2.73 27.00
CA ALA A 114 -9.68 -1.38 26.45
C ALA A 114 -8.37 -1.21 25.68
N ARG A 115 -8.40 -0.52 24.54
CA ARG A 115 -7.17 -0.20 23.83
C ARG A 115 -6.47 0.97 24.51
N LEU A 116 -5.19 0.80 24.83
CA LEU A 116 -4.35 1.83 25.45
C LEU A 116 -3.19 2.16 24.51
N SER A 117 -2.91 3.43 24.31
CA SER A 117 -1.75 3.88 23.55
C SER A 117 -0.74 4.58 24.46
N TYR A 118 0.52 4.69 24.03
CA TYR A 118 1.52 5.47 24.75
C TYR A 118 1.17 6.98 24.81
N ALA A 119 0.38 7.48 23.87
CA ALA A 119 -0.10 8.85 23.89
C ALA A 119 -1.03 9.12 25.10
N ASP A 120 -1.83 8.11 25.49
CA ASP A 120 -2.75 8.21 26.63
C ASP A 120 -2.00 8.18 27.97
N LEU A 121 -0.73 7.74 27.97
CA LEU A 121 0.16 7.68 29.14
C LEU A 121 1.05 8.93 29.27
N GLN A 122 1.04 9.82 28.26
CA GLN A 122 1.87 11.03 28.29
C GLN A 122 1.18 12.17 29.04
N PRO A 123 1.90 12.91 29.92
CA PRO A 123 1.38 14.12 30.52
C PRO A 123 1.05 15.16 29.46
N ALA A 124 0.15 16.07 29.75
CA ALA A 124 -0.18 17.19 28.88
C ALA A 124 1.04 18.11 28.68
N GLU A 125 1.04 18.88 27.57
CA GLU A 125 2.11 19.86 27.32
C GLU A 125 2.23 20.86 28.49
N GLY A 126 3.44 20.95 29.05
CA GLY A 126 3.74 21.84 30.20
C GLY A 126 3.64 21.17 31.56
N GLU A 127 3.18 19.92 31.65
CA GLU A 127 3.19 19.17 32.90
C GLU A 127 4.51 18.45 33.15
N ALA A 128 4.79 18.14 34.42
CA ALA A 128 5.99 17.39 34.78
C ALA A 128 5.92 15.96 34.17
N ALA A 129 7.04 15.46 33.65
CA ALA A 129 7.13 14.10 33.06
C ALA A 129 6.79 12.96 34.07
N THR A 130 6.72 13.27 35.37
CA THR A 130 6.32 12.35 36.43
C THR A 130 4.83 12.42 36.76
N HIS A 131 4.09 13.35 36.16
CA HIS A 131 2.65 13.45 36.36
C HIS A 131 1.94 12.29 35.65
N VAL A 132 1.04 11.62 36.39
CA VAL A 132 0.21 10.57 35.80
C VAL A 132 -1.05 11.21 35.24
N PRO A 133 -1.27 11.19 33.91
CA PRO A 133 -2.44 11.81 33.30
C PRO A 133 -3.74 11.12 33.71
N ASP A 134 -4.85 11.83 33.68
CA ASP A 134 -6.16 11.30 34.07
C ASP A 134 -6.57 10.14 33.15
N SER A 135 -6.21 10.18 31.86
CA SER A 135 -6.39 9.08 30.90
C SER A 135 -5.73 7.76 31.37
N ALA A 136 -4.55 7.83 31.99
CA ALA A 136 -3.90 6.65 32.53
C ALA A 136 -4.55 6.18 33.84
N ARG A 137 -5.02 7.13 34.68
CA ARG A 137 -5.73 6.81 35.93
C ARG A 137 -7.06 6.11 35.68
N ASP A 138 -7.79 6.52 34.62
CA ASP A 138 -9.07 5.94 34.24
C ASP A 138 -8.93 4.48 33.78
N MET A 139 -7.72 4.03 33.46
CA MET A 139 -7.39 2.65 33.09
C MET A 139 -6.97 1.78 34.27
N ASP A 140 -6.86 2.37 35.47
CA ASP A 140 -6.49 1.61 36.67
C ASP A 140 -7.51 0.51 36.97
N GLY A 141 -7.01 -0.70 37.21
CA GLY A 141 -7.83 -1.88 37.45
C GLY A 141 -8.57 -2.44 36.22
N ARG A 142 -8.40 -1.88 35.02
CA ARG A 142 -9.00 -2.38 33.79
C ARG A 142 -8.04 -3.30 33.03
N SER A 143 -8.62 -4.27 32.30
CA SER A 143 -7.86 -5.04 31.32
C SER A 143 -7.60 -4.16 30.09
N VAL A 144 -6.34 -3.98 29.75
CA VAL A 144 -5.93 -3.12 28.63
C VAL A 144 -5.07 -3.90 27.63
N LEU A 145 -5.17 -3.53 26.34
CA LEU A 145 -4.28 -3.97 25.29
C LEU A 145 -3.31 -2.82 24.96
N LEU A 146 -2.05 -2.99 25.34
CA LEU A 146 -0.97 -2.07 24.99
C LEU A 146 0.04 -2.81 24.09
N LYS A 147 0.37 -2.22 22.95
CA LYS A 147 1.38 -2.75 22.02
C LYS A 147 2.69 -2.00 22.17
N GLY A 148 3.79 -2.74 22.14
CA GLY A 148 5.14 -2.17 22.19
C GLY A 148 6.20 -3.22 21.90
N TYR A 149 7.45 -2.83 22.07
CA TYR A 149 8.62 -3.68 21.88
C TYR A 149 9.25 -3.97 23.24
N ILE A 150 9.68 -5.22 23.43
CA ILE A 150 10.37 -5.60 24.66
C ILE A 150 11.78 -5.00 24.64
N TYR A 151 12.10 -4.16 25.63
CA TYR A 151 13.43 -3.62 25.76
C TYR A 151 14.41 -4.74 26.15
N PRO A 152 15.52 -4.94 25.42
CA PRO A 152 16.45 -6.02 25.66
C PRO A 152 17.14 -5.85 27.02
N GLY A 153 16.84 -6.76 27.94
CA GLY A 153 17.50 -6.87 29.23
C GLY A 153 18.67 -7.83 29.16
N LYS A 154 19.42 -7.93 30.30
CA LYS A 154 20.49 -8.90 30.43
C LYS A 154 19.99 -10.35 30.60
N GLN A 155 18.76 -10.52 31.06
CA GLN A 155 18.11 -11.80 31.31
C GLN A 155 17.18 -12.12 30.14
N GLN A 156 17.30 -13.31 29.57
CA GLN A 156 16.51 -13.77 28.42
C GLN A 156 15.52 -14.89 28.76
N HIS A 157 15.69 -15.54 29.92
CA HIS A 157 14.87 -16.64 30.38
C HIS A 157 14.41 -16.43 31.82
N GLY A 158 13.22 -16.97 32.16
CA GLY A 158 12.65 -16.87 33.48
C GLY A 158 12.31 -15.43 33.88
N LEU A 159 11.87 -14.62 32.93
CA LEU A 159 11.48 -13.24 33.15
C LEU A 159 10.24 -13.17 34.04
N ALA A 160 10.33 -12.48 35.16
CA ALA A 160 9.18 -12.11 35.99
C ALA A 160 8.63 -10.71 35.61
N GLN A 161 9.48 -9.89 35.01
CA GLN A 161 9.13 -8.53 34.58
C GLN A 161 10.00 -8.11 33.39
N PHE A 162 9.48 -7.25 32.54
CA PHE A 162 10.22 -6.64 31.44
C PHE A 162 9.75 -5.22 31.18
N LEU A 163 10.57 -4.46 30.46
CA LEU A 163 10.24 -3.12 30.04
C LEU A 163 9.68 -3.16 28.63
N LEU A 164 8.46 -2.64 28.44
CA LEU A 164 7.82 -2.47 27.15
C LEU A 164 8.03 -1.03 26.71
N VAL A 165 8.50 -0.80 25.48
CA VAL A 165 8.78 0.52 24.92
C VAL A 165 7.98 0.74 23.65
N ARG A 166 7.71 2.02 23.37
CA ARG A 166 6.88 2.44 22.24
C ARG A 166 7.53 2.14 20.90
N ASP A 167 8.83 2.39 20.76
CA ASP A 167 9.53 2.38 19.47
C ASP A 167 10.65 1.35 19.43
N GLN A 168 10.79 0.69 18.29
CA GLN A 168 11.87 -0.26 18.05
C GLN A 168 13.24 0.44 18.00
N GLY A 169 13.30 1.72 17.57
CA GLY A 169 14.50 2.52 17.58
C GLY A 169 15.10 2.67 18.97
N ASP A 170 14.25 2.82 19.98
CA ASP A 170 14.67 2.96 21.37
C ASP A 170 15.17 1.64 21.97
N CYS A 171 14.72 0.48 21.48
CA CYS A 171 15.13 -0.82 22.02
C CYS A 171 16.31 -1.45 21.28
N CYS A 172 16.37 -1.35 19.94
CA CYS A 172 17.31 -2.14 19.13
C CYS A 172 18.54 -1.36 18.67
N PHE A 173 18.47 -0.02 18.62
CA PHE A 173 19.54 0.84 18.12
C PHE A 173 20.27 1.63 19.22
N GLY A 174 20.17 1.20 20.48
CA GLY A 174 20.88 1.81 21.61
C GLY A 174 20.29 3.15 22.05
N GLY A 175 19.05 3.45 21.70
CA GLY A 175 18.32 4.60 22.21
C GLY A 175 18.06 4.48 23.73
N ASN A 176 17.89 5.63 24.38
CA ASN A 176 17.43 5.65 25.77
C ASN A 176 15.97 6.13 25.76
N PRO A 177 14.99 5.20 25.93
CA PRO A 177 13.59 5.56 25.87
C PRO A 177 13.25 6.58 26.97
N LYS A 178 12.46 7.58 26.61
CA LYS A 178 11.93 8.54 27.59
C LYS A 178 11.11 7.81 28.65
N ILE A 179 11.03 8.38 29.84
CA ILE A 179 10.25 7.79 30.95
C ILE A 179 8.80 7.58 30.55
N THR A 180 8.25 8.46 29.72
CA THR A 180 6.87 8.45 29.23
C THR A 180 6.63 7.43 28.10
N ASP A 181 7.68 6.92 27.47
CA ASP A 181 7.59 5.99 26.33
C ASP A 181 7.91 4.54 26.75
N ARG A 182 7.87 4.25 28.05
CA ARG A 182 8.16 2.92 28.61
C ARG A 182 7.18 2.53 29.71
N VAL A 183 6.82 1.24 29.73
CA VAL A 183 5.93 0.65 30.74
C VAL A 183 6.59 -0.58 31.31
N LEU A 184 6.62 -0.71 32.63
CA LEU A 184 7.09 -1.92 33.30
C LEU A 184 5.93 -2.93 33.35
N VAL A 185 6.13 -4.07 32.70
CA VAL A 185 5.18 -5.18 32.69
C VAL A 185 5.64 -6.23 33.68
N GLN A 186 4.79 -6.58 34.65
CA GLN A 186 4.98 -7.72 35.55
C GLN A 186 4.15 -8.90 35.04
N LEU A 187 4.77 -10.06 34.94
CA LEU A 187 4.08 -11.27 34.51
C LEU A 187 3.47 -11.97 35.74
N SER A 188 2.22 -12.44 35.57
CA SER A 188 1.55 -13.23 36.63
C SER A 188 2.22 -14.59 36.82
N ASP A 189 2.73 -15.17 35.71
CA ASP A 189 3.51 -16.40 35.71
C ASP A 189 4.89 -16.16 35.10
N LYS A 190 5.91 -16.84 35.63
CA LYS A 190 7.25 -16.76 35.04
C LYS A 190 7.23 -17.37 33.64
N CYS A 191 7.54 -16.57 32.61
CA CYS A 191 7.81 -17.13 31.30
C CYS A 191 9.06 -18.01 31.35
N ILE A 192 8.88 -19.24 30.96
CA ILE A 192 9.91 -20.27 30.89
C ILE A 192 10.81 -20.02 29.68
#